data_d3cccfec2f449a8bd34559caabfe246a
#
_entry.id   d3cccfec2f449a8bd34559caabfe246a
#
_cell.length_a   1.000
_cell.length_b   1.000
_cell.length_c   1.000
_cell.angle_alpha   90.00
_cell.angle_beta   90.00
_cell.angle_gamma   90.00
#
_symmetry.space_group_name_H-M   'P 1'
#
loop_
_entity.id
_entity.type
_entity.pdbx_description
1 polymer ?
#
loop_
_entity_poly.entity_id
_entity_poly.type
_entity_poly.pdbx_seq_one_letter_code
_entity_poly.pdbx_strand_id
1 'polypeptide(L)'
;MKVLIAGLLAVAAAAPYAQMAGPRFEWIQLFNGKDLTGWTPKFSKHEIGVNLHDTFRVEDGLLKVRYDKWTAFAGEFGHLFYKDAFSYYLIAAEYRFVGEQLPSAGPGLGWAVRNNGLMLHSQAPATMVKDQDFPISIEVQLLGGPGDGSLRSTANLCTPGTHVMMRGQLRTAHCTNAKSKTYDGDQWVRVEVLVQGDEVIRHIIENESVLDYEKPQIGGGNASPTDPAVKKDGTVLTEGFIAIQSETAPTDFRKIELVNLEGCADPKATNYRSYIIKANTAMCQYKWGS
;
A
#
# COMPACT_ATOMS: atom_id res chain seq x y z
N MET A 1 -32.28 45.23 -29.39
CA MET A 1 -31.62 45.14 -28.08
C MET A 1 -31.53 43.64 -27.72
N LYS A 2 -30.39 42.99 -27.94
CA LYS A 2 -30.14 41.59 -27.55
C LYS A 2 -29.23 41.63 -26.33
N VAL A 3 -29.73 41.14 -25.21
CA VAL A 3 -28.96 40.99 -23.97
C VAL A 3 -28.27 39.61 -24.03
N LEU A 4 -26.95 39.62 -24.09
CA LEU A 4 -26.12 38.42 -23.89
C LEU A 4 -25.92 38.23 -22.38
N ILE A 5 -26.44 37.12 -21.86
CA ILE A 5 -26.14 36.63 -20.51
C ILE A 5 -24.90 35.75 -20.63
N ALA A 6 -23.76 36.25 -20.18
CA ALA A 6 -22.55 35.46 -20.02
C ALA A 6 -22.63 34.67 -18.72
N GLY A 7 -22.87 33.36 -18.83
CA GLY A 7 -22.79 32.45 -17.68
C GLY A 7 -21.32 32.18 -17.30
N LEU A 8 -20.90 32.68 -16.13
CA LEU A 8 -19.64 32.23 -15.52
C LEU A 8 -19.79 30.81 -15.03
N LEU A 9 -19.20 29.87 -15.72
CA LEU A 9 -18.91 28.54 -15.19
C LEU A 9 -17.73 28.67 -14.19
N ALA A 10 -18.04 28.63 -12.91
CA ALA A 10 -17.01 28.43 -11.88
C ALA A 10 -16.46 27.00 -11.98
N VAL A 11 -15.33 26.83 -12.65
CA VAL A 11 -14.54 25.62 -12.57
C VAL A 11 -13.92 25.61 -11.17
N ALA A 12 -14.46 24.79 -10.27
CA ALA A 12 -13.82 24.47 -9.00
C ALA A 12 -12.52 23.72 -9.32
N ALA A 13 -11.40 24.42 -9.33
CA ALA A 13 -10.08 23.80 -9.44
C ALA A 13 -9.89 22.95 -8.19
N ALA A 14 -9.83 21.62 -8.36
CA ALA A 14 -9.39 20.72 -7.33
C ALA A 14 -7.95 21.12 -6.96
N ALA A 15 -7.74 21.63 -5.74
CA ALA A 15 -6.42 21.99 -5.27
C ALA A 15 -5.52 20.75 -5.31
N PRO A 16 -4.33 20.83 -5.91
CA PRO A 16 -3.44 19.70 -5.99
C PRO A 16 -3.06 19.23 -4.58
N TYR A 17 -3.15 17.92 -4.32
CA TYR A 17 -2.80 17.30 -3.03
C TYR A 17 -1.37 17.64 -2.56
N ALA A 18 -0.48 18.03 -3.47
CA ALA A 18 0.86 18.55 -3.15
C ALA A 18 0.86 19.73 -2.15
N GLN A 19 -0.25 20.50 -2.08
CA GLN A 19 -0.39 21.55 -1.06
C GLN A 19 -0.71 21.01 0.33
N MET A 20 -1.20 19.76 0.45
CA MET A 20 -1.35 19.07 1.74
C MET A 20 -0.02 18.50 2.26
N ALA A 21 0.95 18.24 1.38
CA ALA A 21 2.30 17.76 1.71
C ALA A 21 3.28 18.89 2.13
N GLY A 22 2.76 20.02 2.61
CA GLY A 22 3.57 21.13 3.08
C GLY A 22 4.37 20.79 4.35
N PRO A 23 5.31 21.66 4.79
CA PRO A 23 6.26 21.39 5.88
C PRO A 23 5.63 21.18 7.27
N ARG A 24 4.32 20.99 7.35
CA ARG A 24 3.54 20.79 8.58
C ARG A 24 3.19 19.33 8.90
N PHE A 25 3.37 18.39 7.95
CA PHE A 25 3.13 16.97 8.20
C PHE A 25 4.31 16.35 8.96
N GLU A 26 4.00 15.60 10.00
CA GLU A 26 4.98 14.78 10.71
C GLU A 26 5.03 13.40 10.07
N TRP A 27 6.01 13.17 9.21
CA TRP A 27 6.23 11.90 8.57
C TRP A 27 6.92 10.92 9.53
N ILE A 28 6.27 9.81 9.78
CA ILE A 28 6.83 8.65 10.47
C ILE A 28 7.61 7.84 9.44
N GLN A 29 8.91 7.64 9.63
CA GLN A 29 9.71 6.79 8.77
C GLN A 29 9.46 5.33 9.14
N LEU A 30 8.65 4.61 8.35
CA LEU A 30 8.40 3.18 8.57
C LEU A 30 9.65 2.37 8.26
N PHE A 31 10.41 2.77 7.24
CA PHE A 31 11.75 2.25 6.95
C PHE A 31 12.81 3.23 7.45
N ASN A 32 13.71 2.75 8.31
CA ASN A 32 14.70 3.56 9.00
C ASN A 32 16.03 3.74 8.20
N GLY A 33 16.16 3.10 7.03
CA GLY A 33 17.36 3.14 6.19
C GLY A 33 18.55 2.32 6.71
N LYS A 34 18.39 1.55 7.80
CA LYS A 34 19.51 0.85 8.46
C LYS A 34 19.31 -0.65 8.57
N ASP A 35 18.11 -1.08 8.97
CA ASP A 35 17.76 -2.46 9.24
C ASP A 35 16.25 -2.69 9.12
N LEU A 36 15.82 -3.93 9.37
CA LEU A 36 14.43 -4.34 9.36
C LEU A 36 13.72 -4.15 10.72
N THR A 37 14.24 -3.32 11.62
CA THR A 37 13.60 -3.03 12.91
C THR A 37 12.18 -2.52 12.70
N GLY A 38 11.21 -3.16 13.35
CA GLY A 38 9.78 -2.85 13.19
C GLY A 38 9.11 -3.59 12.04
N TRP A 39 9.82 -4.48 11.35
CA TRP A 39 9.29 -5.28 10.26
C TRP A 39 9.42 -6.78 10.55
N THR A 40 8.40 -7.55 10.17
CA THR A 40 8.33 -9.00 10.36
C THR A 40 8.01 -9.69 9.05
N PRO A 41 8.86 -10.57 8.53
CA PRO A 41 8.59 -11.33 7.31
C PRO A 41 7.62 -12.49 7.60
N LYS A 42 6.78 -12.81 6.61
CA LYS A 42 5.95 -14.00 6.55
C LYS A 42 5.97 -14.51 5.11
N PHE A 43 6.44 -15.72 4.94
CA PHE A 43 6.41 -16.45 3.66
C PHE A 43 5.41 -17.59 3.74
N SER A 44 4.71 -17.86 2.64
CA SER A 44 3.89 -19.07 2.48
C SER A 44 4.74 -20.30 2.75
N LYS A 45 4.18 -21.30 3.42
CA LYS A 45 4.83 -22.57 3.85
C LYS A 45 5.84 -22.42 5.02
N HIS A 46 6.10 -21.21 5.50
CA HIS A 46 7.06 -20.94 6.57
C HIS A 46 6.40 -20.29 7.78
N GLU A 47 7.05 -20.44 8.93
CA GLU A 47 6.62 -19.77 10.16
C GLU A 47 6.83 -18.25 10.06
N ILE A 48 6.04 -17.49 10.80
CA ILE A 48 6.21 -16.04 10.91
C ILE A 48 7.62 -15.71 11.45
N GLY A 49 8.24 -14.66 10.92
CA GLY A 49 9.58 -14.20 11.29
C GLY A 49 10.70 -14.84 10.45
N VAL A 50 10.42 -15.88 9.67
CA VAL A 50 11.41 -16.47 8.77
C VAL A 50 11.59 -15.61 7.53
N ASN A 51 12.76 -14.98 7.40
CA ASN A 51 13.17 -14.27 6.19
C ASN A 51 13.81 -15.27 5.20
N LEU A 52 12.98 -15.89 4.39
CA LEU A 52 13.38 -16.99 3.50
C LEU A 52 14.49 -16.54 2.53
N HIS A 53 15.59 -17.27 2.50
CA HIS A 53 16.77 -17.00 1.66
C HIS A 53 17.27 -15.54 1.73
N ASP A 54 17.04 -14.86 2.87
CA ASP A 54 17.43 -13.45 3.07
C ASP A 54 16.85 -12.52 1.99
N THR A 55 15.57 -12.78 1.63
CA THR A 55 14.86 -12.06 0.56
C THR A 55 14.70 -10.58 0.86
N PHE A 56 14.31 -10.25 2.10
CA PHE A 56 14.24 -8.87 2.57
C PHE A 56 15.52 -8.51 3.31
N ARG A 57 16.24 -7.52 2.82
CA ARG A 57 17.48 -7.06 3.47
C ARG A 57 17.72 -5.58 3.26
N VAL A 58 18.57 -5.01 4.10
CA VAL A 58 18.96 -3.59 3.99
C VAL A 58 20.41 -3.51 3.59
N GLU A 59 20.67 -2.89 2.46
CA GLU A 59 22.00 -2.63 1.93
C GLU A 59 22.02 -1.23 1.29
N ASP A 60 23.10 -0.48 1.51
CA ASP A 60 23.30 0.86 0.98
C ASP A 60 22.16 1.86 1.32
N GLY A 61 21.53 1.69 2.48
CA GLY A 61 20.40 2.52 2.92
C GLY A 61 19.09 2.21 2.21
N LEU A 62 19.02 1.12 1.45
CA LEU A 62 17.83 0.67 0.71
C LEU A 62 17.26 -0.60 1.34
N LEU A 63 15.94 -0.67 1.47
CA LEU A 63 15.26 -1.94 1.67
C LEU A 63 15.18 -2.64 0.32
N LYS A 64 15.80 -3.80 0.23
CA LYS A 64 15.93 -4.58 -1.00
C LYS A 64 15.13 -5.88 -0.90
N VAL A 65 14.35 -6.16 -1.93
CA VAL A 65 13.78 -7.48 -2.18
C VAL A 65 14.67 -8.17 -3.19
N ARG A 66 15.29 -9.31 -2.81
CA ARG A 66 16.32 -9.98 -3.62
C ARG A 66 16.11 -11.49 -3.68
N TYR A 67 16.55 -12.04 -4.79
CA TYR A 67 16.41 -13.48 -5.09
C TYR A 67 17.73 -14.17 -5.48
N ASP A 68 18.87 -13.54 -5.24
CA ASP A 68 20.20 -14.08 -5.55
C ASP A 68 20.55 -15.35 -4.79
N LYS A 69 19.85 -15.63 -3.67
CA LYS A 69 19.99 -16.87 -2.89
C LYS A 69 18.89 -17.90 -3.20
N TRP A 70 18.04 -17.63 -4.19
CA TRP A 70 17.01 -18.53 -4.66
C TRP A 70 17.47 -19.29 -5.90
N THR A 71 17.03 -20.54 -6.07
CA THR A 71 17.22 -21.30 -7.33
C THR A 71 16.05 -21.10 -8.29
N ALA A 72 14.84 -21.14 -7.78
CA ALA A 72 13.60 -20.92 -8.50
C ALA A 72 12.45 -20.66 -7.53
N PHE A 73 11.40 -20.00 -8.01
CA PHE A 73 10.17 -19.80 -7.26
C PHE A 73 9.26 -21.02 -7.34
N ALA A 74 8.84 -21.54 -6.21
CA ALA A 74 7.95 -22.70 -6.10
C ALA A 74 6.67 -22.41 -5.28
N GLY A 75 6.20 -21.14 -5.31
CA GLY A 75 4.97 -20.70 -4.65
C GLY A 75 5.18 -20.15 -3.24
N GLU A 76 6.40 -19.79 -2.87
CA GLU A 76 6.70 -19.15 -1.57
C GLU A 76 6.54 -17.63 -1.69
N PHE A 77 5.28 -17.16 -1.81
CA PHE A 77 4.97 -15.73 -1.72
C PHE A 77 5.35 -15.18 -0.35
N GLY A 78 5.98 -14.02 -0.33
CA GLY A 78 6.45 -13.40 0.90
C GLY A 78 5.88 -11.99 1.10
N HIS A 79 5.73 -11.64 2.37
CA HIS A 79 5.29 -10.32 2.79
C HIS A 79 6.10 -9.85 3.99
N LEU A 80 6.54 -8.59 3.97
CA LEU A 80 7.26 -7.96 5.07
C LEU A 80 6.31 -6.98 5.75
N PHE A 81 5.81 -7.34 6.93
CA PHE A 81 4.78 -6.60 7.67
C PHE A 81 5.39 -5.57 8.60
N TYR A 82 4.87 -4.34 8.56
CA TYR A 82 5.16 -3.35 9.59
C TYR A 82 4.43 -3.69 10.89
N LYS A 83 5.03 -3.35 12.03
CA LYS A 83 4.59 -3.77 13.38
C LYS A 83 3.26 -3.19 13.84
N ASP A 84 2.86 -2.01 13.35
CA ASP A 84 1.66 -1.29 13.78
C ASP A 84 0.57 -1.34 12.71
N ALA A 85 -0.70 -1.37 13.14
CA ALA A 85 -1.86 -1.19 12.28
C ALA A 85 -2.26 0.29 12.22
N PHE A 86 -2.87 0.69 11.11
CA PHE A 86 -3.32 2.06 10.86
C PHE A 86 -4.71 2.07 10.23
N SER A 87 -5.47 3.15 10.50
CA SER A 87 -6.81 3.38 9.98
C SER A 87 -6.87 4.60 9.05
N TYR A 88 -6.49 5.78 9.53
CA TYR A 88 -6.47 7.03 8.77
C TYR A 88 -5.04 7.50 8.59
N TYR A 89 -4.54 7.49 7.35
CA TYR A 89 -3.13 7.84 7.07
C TYR A 89 -2.91 8.25 5.62
N LEU A 90 -1.79 8.92 5.39
CA LEU A 90 -1.17 9.09 4.08
C LEU A 90 0.14 8.31 4.10
N ILE A 91 0.25 7.26 3.30
CA ILE A 91 1.50 6.53 3.12
C ILE A 91 2.16 6.91 1.81
N ALA A 92 3.50 6.98 1.81
CA ALA A 92 4.30 7.17 0.62
C ALA A 92 5.43 6.13 0.57
N ALA A 93 5.65 5.58 -0.63
CA ALA A 93 6.79 4.71 -0.90
C ALA A 93 7.50 5.15 -2.18
N GLU A 94 8.84 5.11 -2.15
CA GLU A 94 9.67 5.32 -3.33
C GLU A 94 10.38 4.03 -3.68
N TYR A 95 10.03 3.46 -4.84
CA TYR A 95 10.48 2.15 -5.28
C TYR A 95 11.07 2.19 -6.69
N ARG A 96 11.84 1.16 -7.03
CA ARG A 96 12.27 0.86 -8.40
C ARG A 96 12.45 -0.64 -8.59
N PHE A 97 12.24 -1.12 -9.78
CA PHE A 97 12.60 -2.49 -10.15
C PHE A 97 14.02 -2.53 -10.69
N VAL A 98 14.74 -3.59 -10.33
CA VAL A 98 16.15 -3.81 -10.74
C VAL A 98 16.38 -5.27 -11.10
N GLY A 99 17.33 -5.50 -11.96
CA GLY A 99 17.73 -6.88 -12.32
C GLY A 99 16.63 -7.70 -13.01
N GLU A 100 16.79 -9.00 -12.99
CA GLU A 100 15.92 -9.95 -13.66
C GLU A 100 15.01 -10.67 -12.66
N GLN A 101 13.84 -11.10 -13.15
CA GLN A 101 12.87 -11.88 -12.36
C GLN A 101 13.45 -13.24 -11.99
N LEU A 102 13.15 -13.70 -10.75
CA LEU A 102 13.42 -15.06 -10.33
C LEU A 102 12.67 -16.06 -11.22
N PRO A 103 13.36 -17.06 -11.82
CA PRO A 103 12.70 -18.09 -12.60
C PRO A 103 11.68 -18.88 -11.78
N SER A 104 10.58 -19.29 -12.42
CA SER A 104 9.61 -20.22 -11.83
C SER A 104 10.10 -21.67 -11.93
N ALA A 105 9.87 -22.47 -10.90
CA ALA A 105 10.08 -23.91 -10.93
C ALA A 105 8.98 -24.67 -11.74
N GLY A 106 7.91 -23.96 -12.10
CA GLY A 106 6.75 -24.46 -12.86
C GLY A 106 6.44 -23.57 -14.07
N PRO A 107 5.15 -23.38 -14.43
CA PRO A 107 4.75 -22.46 -15.48
C PRO A 107 5.29 -21.05 -15.27
N GLY A 108 5.59 -20.34 -16.35
CA GLY A 108 6.14 -19.00 -16.30
C GLY A 108 5.18 -18.02 -15.60
N LEU A 109 5.75 -17.09 -14.81
CA LEU A 109 5.02 -16.06 -14.07
C LEU A 109 5.13 -14.71 -14.80
N GLY A 110 4.67 -14.66 -16.07
CA GLY A 110 4.76 -13.43 -16.88
C GLY A 110 4.05 -12.23 -16.26
N TRP A 111 3.00 -12.46 -15.47
CA TRP A 111 2.29 -11.41 -14.73
C TRP A 111 3.12 -10.83 -13.57
N ALA A 112 4.07 -11.59 -13.02
CA ALA A 112 4.92 -11.19 -11.91
C ALA A 112 6.21 -10.46 -12.34
N VAL A 113 6.41 -10.25 -13.64
CA VAL A 113 7.53 -9.44 -14.14
C VAL A 113 7.40 -8.02 -13.64
N ARG A 114 8.47 -7.49 -12.99
CA ARG A 114 8.50 -6.13 -12.43
C ARG A 114 7.21 -5.82 -11.65
N ASN A 115 6.87 -6.71 -10.71
CA ASN A 115 5.67 -6.68 -9.89
C ASN A 115 6.05 -6.73 -8.41
N ASN A 116 5.45 -5.86 -7.63
CA ASN A 116 5.51 -5.78 -6.18
C ASN A 116 4.21 -5.13 -5.69
N GLY A 117 3.96 -5.08 -4.39
CA GLY A 117 2.76 -4.47 -3.84
C GLY A 117 2.95 -3.92 -2.43
N LEU A 118 2.17 -2.89 -2.12
CA LEU A 118 1.91 -2.47 -0.75
C LEU A 118 0.55 -3.04 -0.34
N MET A 119 0.56 -3.93 0.65
CA MET A 119 -0.65 -4.50 1.22
C MET A 119 -1.15 -3.54 2.31
N LEU A 120 -2.35 -3.01 2.14
CA LEU A 120 -3.00 -2.08 3.09
C LEU A 120 -4.24 -2.73 3.71
N HIS A 121 -4.66 -2.26 4.87
CA HIS A 121 -5.73 -2.89 5.65
C HIS A 121 -5.56 -4.42 5.76
N SER A 122 -4.31 -4.84 5.82
CA SER A 122 -3.96 -6.25 5.81
C SER A 122 -4.31 -6.91 7.15
N GLN A 123 -4.73 -8.17 7.10
CA GLN A 123 -4.83 -8.99 8.31
C GLN A 123 -3.50 -9.02 9.06
N ALA A 124 -3.56 -9.23 10.37
CA ALA A 124 -2.35 -9.39 11.17
C ALA A 124 -1.54 -10.62 10.70
N PRO A 125 -0.21 -10.52 10.56
CA PRO A 125 0.59 -11.64 10.10
C PRO A 125 0.45 -12.89 10.98
N ALA A 126 0.19 -12.71 12.29
CA ALA A 126 -0.06 -13.81 13.23
C ALA A 126 -1.38 -14.56 12.99
N THR A 127 -2.30 -14.00 12.20
CA THR A 127 -3.57 -14.65 11.84
C THR A 127 -3.50 -15.35 10.48
N MET A 128 -2.40 -15.22 9.75
CA MET A 128 -2.17 -15.98 8.53
C MET A 128 -1.85 -17.45 8.89
N VAL A 129 -2.54 -18.38 8.25
CA VAL A 129 -2.15 -19.78 8.37
C VAL A 129 -0.81 -20.01 7.66
N LYS A 130 -0.11 -21.08 8.04
CA LYS A 130 1.27 -21.35 7.59
C LYS A 130 1.42 -21.30 6.06
N ASP A 131 0.52 -21.96 5.34
CA ASP A 131 0.59 -22.10 3.88
C ASP A 131 -0.15 -21.00 3.11
N GLN A 132 -0.70 -20.01 3.81
CA GLN A 132 -1.41 -18.90 3.16
C GLN A 132 -0.46 -18.11 2.25
N ASP A 133 -0.89 -17.92 1.00
CA ASP A 133 -0.13 -17.23 -0.05
C ASP A 133 -0.11 -15.70 0.16
N PHE A 134 -1.27 -15.06 0.13
CA PHE A 134 -1.43 -13.62 0.33
C PHE A 134 -2.20 -13.32 1.62
N PRO A 135 -1.90 -12.22 2.32
CA PRO A 135 -2.77 -11.73 3.38
C PRO A 135 -4.11 -11.26 2.81
N ILE A 136 -5.20 -11.44 3.54
CA ILE A 136 -6.45 -10.74 3.26
C ILE A 136 -6.16 -9.25 3.38
N SER A 137 -6.23 -8.50 2.28
CA SER A 137 -5.80 -7.10 2.22
C SER A 137 -6.31 -6.39 0.98
N ILE A 138 -6.01 -5.10 0.89
CA ILE A 138 -6.04 -4.33 -0.35
C ILE A 138 -4.60 -4.16 -0.80
N GLU A 139 -4.30 -4.47 -2.04
CA GLU A 139 -2.97 -4.28 -2.61
C GLU A 139 -2.94 -3.06 -3.52
N VAL A 140 -2.01 -2.16 -3.24
CA VAL A 140 -1.55 -1.15 -4.19
C VAL A 140 -0.48 -1.80 -5.04
N GLN A 141 -0.88 -2.34 -6.19
CA GLN A 141 0.03 -3.09 -7.07
C GLN A 141 1.01 -2.16 -7.76
N LEU A 142 2.28 -2.37 -7.50
CA LEU A 142 3.41 -1.64 -8.06
C LEU A 142 3.94 -2.39 -9.27
N LEU A 143 3.86 -1.78 -10.45
CA LEU A 143 4.32 -2.39 -11.69
C LEU A 143 5.38 -1.53 -12.38
N GLY A 144 6.37 -2.19 -12.97
CA GLY A 144 7.29 -1.58 -13.92
C GLY A 144 6.90 -1.93 -15.34
N GLY A 145 7.23 -1.07 -16.29
CA GLY A 145 7.02 -1.33 -17.70
C GLY A 145 7.83 -2.55 -18.17
N PRO A 146 7.32 -3.34 -19.12
CA PRO A 146 8.00 -4.53 -19.62
C PRO A 146 9.20 -4.21 -20.53
N GLY A 147 9.35 -2.96 -20.97
CA GLY A 147 10.46 -2.53 -21.83
C GLY A 147 10.27 -2.83 -23.33
N ASP A 148 9.10 -3.31 -23.72
CA ASP A 148 8.75 -3.62 -25.10
C ASP A 148 7.85 -2.56 -25.77
N GLY A 149 7.61 -1.44 -25.06
CA GLY A 149 6.75 -0.35 -25.49
C GLY A 149 5.25 -0.56 -25.21
N SER A 150 4.87 -1.68 -24.59
CA SER A 150 3.48 -1.89 -24.19
C SER A 150 3.13 -1.03 -22.97
N LEU A 151 1.85 -0.63 -22.88
CA LEU A 151 1.36 0.17 -21.75
C LEU A 151 1.06 -0.73 -20.55
N ARG A 152 1.58 -0.33 -19.39
CA ARG A 152 1.35 -1.00 -18.12
C ARG A 152 1.28 0.01 -16.98
N SER A 153 0.08 0.28 -16.51
CA SER A 153 -0.12 1.21 -15.38
C SER A 153 0.43 0.63 -14.06
N THR A 154 0.83 1.50 -13.16
CA THR A 154 1.20 1.16 -11.78
C THR A 154 0.25 1.81 -10.78
N ALA A 155 0.39 1.48 -9.49
CA ALA A 155 -0.57 1.83 -8.44
C ALA A 155 -1.98 1.33 -8.77
N ASN A 156 -2.09 0.16 -9.37
CA ASN A 156 -3.37 -0.51 -9.60
C ASN A 156 -3.94 -0.98 -8.25
N LEU A 157 -5.21 -1.33 -8.23
CA LEU A 157 -5.82 -2.03 -7.12
C LEU A 157 -5.85 -3.52 -7.43
N CYS A 158 -5.33 -4.37 -6.52
CA CYS A 158 -5.69 -5.79 -6.45
C CYS A 158 -6.28 -6.11 -5.08
N THR A 159 -7.11 -7.15 -5.01
CA THR A 159 -7.96 -7.43 -3.85
C THR A 159 -7.80 -8.90 -3.39
N PRO A 160 -6.62 -9.30 -2.85
CA PRO A 160 -6.46 -10.64 -2.31
C PRO A 160 -7.38 -10.84 -1.10
N GLY A 161 -8.34 -11.76 -1.21
CA GLY A 161 -9.32 -12.06 -0.17
C GLY A 161 -10.30 -10.93 0.16
N THR A 162 -10.43 -9.93 -0.71
CA THR A 162 -11.27 -8.74 -0.47
C THR A 162 -12.07 -8.32 -1.70
N HIS A 163 -13.02 -7.42 -1.47
CA HIS A 163 -13.74 -6.64 -2.48
C HIS A 163 -13.78 -5.17 -2.05
N VAL A 164 -14.09 -4.25 -2.96
CA VAL A 164 -14.24 -2.83 -2.67
C VAL A 164 -15.50 -2.28 -3.32
N MET A 165 -15.98 -1.12 -2.85
CA MET A 165 -17.00 -0.36 -3.56
C MET A 165 -16.33 0.65 -4.50
N MET A 166 -16.78 0.72 -5.74
CA MET A 166 -16.35 1.72 -6.71
C MET A 166 -17.59 2.33 -7.38
N ARG A 167 -17.75 3.64 -7.26
CA ARG A 167 -18.88 4.37 -7.84
C ARG A 167 -20.24 3.76 -7.47
N GLY A 168 -20.39 3.39 -6.20
CA GLY A 168 -21.62 2.81 -5.64
C GLY A 168 -21.87 1.36 -6.01
N GLN A 169 -20.94 0.66 -6.66
CA GLN A 169 -21.06 -0.75 -7.04
C GLN A 169 -19.97 -1.60 -6.41
N LEU A 170 -20.32 -2.80 -5.96
CA LEU A 170 -19.36 -3.78 -5.47
C LEU A 170 -18.46 -4.26 -6.62
N ARG A 171 -17.17 -4.02 -6.50
CA ARG A 171 -16.14 -4.49 -7.42
C ARG A 171 -15.57 -5.81 -6.91
N THR A 172 -15.83 -6.88 -7.65
CA THR A 172 -15.38 -8.25 -7.32
C THR A 172 -14.23 -8.74 -8.20
N ALA A 173 -13.86 -7.99 -9.24
CA ALA A 173 -12.69 -8.30 -10.04
C ALA A 173 -11.43 -8.17 -9.20
N HIS A 174 -10.53 -9.17 -9.28
CA HIS A 174 -9.31 -9.21 -8.49
C HIS A 174 -8.44 -7.97 -8.67
N CYS A 175 -8.21 -7.52 -9.90
CA CYS A 175 -7.44 -6.30 -10.14
C CYS A 175 -8.21 -5.27 -10.98
N THR A 176 -7.91 -4.00 -10.74
CA THR A 176 -8.43 -2.84 -11.47
C THR A 176 -7.29 -1.89 -11.78
N ASN A 177 -7.09 -1.58 -13.05
CA ASN A 177 -6.01 -0.71 -13.49
C ASN A 177 -6.23 0.75 -13.08
N ALA A 178 -5.18 1.39 -12.64
CA ALA A 178 -5.11 2.83 -12.39
C ALA A 178 -4.90 3.61 -13.70
N LYS A 179 -5.10 4.93 -13.63
CA LYS A 179 -4.86 5.85 -14.77
C LYS A 179 -3.46 6.43 -14.73
N SER A 180 -2.46 5.63 -14.40
CA SER A 180 -1.06 6.06 -14.41
C SER A 180 -0.37 5.73 -15.73
N LYS A 181 0.76 6.40 -15.99
CA LYS A 181 1.62 6.06 -17.11
C LYS A 181 2.45 4.79 -16.83
N THR A 182 3.13 4.30 -17.85
CA THR A 182 4.13 3.23 -17.76
C THR A 182 5.48 3.80 -17.32
N TYR A 183 6.17 3.10 -16.42
CA TYR A 183 7.49 3.43 -15.92
C TYR A 183 8.48 2.33 -16.32
N ASP A 184 9.22 2.57 -17.39
CA ASP A 184 10.22 1.62 -17.91
C ASP A 184 11.58 1.80 -17.23
N GLY A 185 12.40 0.74 -17.26
CA GLY A 185 13.75 0.75 -16.71
C GLY A 185 13.78 0.83 -15.17
N ASP A 186 14.93 1.25 -14.64
CA ASP A 186 15.24 1.25 -13.20
C ASP A 186 14.94 2.59 -12.53
N GLN A 187 14.00 3.37 -13.08
CA GLN A 187 13.65 4.68 -12.55
C GLN A 187 12.92 4.57 -11.19
N TRP A 188 13.20 5.55 -10.32
CA TRP A 188 12.47 5.69 -9.06
C TRP A 188 11.07 6.22 -9.30
N VAL A 189 10.09 5.54 -8.70
CA VAL A 189 8.68 5.93 -8.73
C VAL A 189 8.21 6.18 -7.29
N ARG A 190 7.55 7.31 -7.07
CA ARG A 190 6.88 7.61 -5.81
C ARG A 190 5.39 7.34 -5.96
N VAL A 191 4.87 6.46 -5.13
CA VAL A 191 3.45 6.23 -4.94
C VAL A 191 3.02 6.80 -3.59
N GLU A 192 1.87 7.44 -3.56
CA GLU A 192 1.23 7.86 -2.32
C GLU A 192 -0.17 7.28 -2.25
N VAL A 193 -0.63 6.95 -1.05
CA VAL A 193 -2.00 6.46 -0.84
C VAL A 193 -2.61 7.16 0.37
N LEU A 194 -3.68 7.91 0.11
CA LEU A 194 -4.53 8.45 1.17
C LEU A 194 -5.54 7.37 1.57
N VAL A 195 -5.57 7.05 2.85
CA VAL A 195 -6.49 6.08 3.46
C VAL A 195 -7.27 6.79 4.55
N GLN A 196 -8.59 6.75 4.47
CA GLN A 196 -9.52 7.30 5.46
C GLN A 196 -10.45 6.20 5.97
N GLY A 197 -9.89 5.23 6.72
CA GLY A 197 -10.62 4.05 7.16
C GLY A 197 -11.21 3.30 5.96
N ASP A 198 -12.52 3.08 6.00
CA ASP A 198 -13.29 2.50 4.88
C ASP A 198 -13.98 3.55 4.00
N GLU A 199 -13.88 4.83 4.32
CA GLU A 199 -14.61 5.91 3.65
C GLU A 199 -14.01 6.25 2.28
N VAL A 200 -12.69 6.38 2.20
CA VAL A 200 -11.95 6.70 0.97
C VAL A 200 -10.57 6.08 0.99
N ILE A 201 -10.21 5.42 -0.09
CA ILE A 201 -8.83 5.01 -0.38
C ILE A 201 -8.48 5.53 -1.77
N ARG A 202 -7.37 6.28 -1.86
CA ARG A 202 -6.98 6.97 -3.08
C ARG A 202 -5.51 6.76 -3.38
N HIS A 203 -5.24 6.22 -4.55
CA HIS A 203 -3.88 6.06 -5.08
C HIS A 203 -3.46 7.32 -5.85
N ILE A 204 -2.24 7.77 -5.61
CA ILE A 204 -1.70 9.02 -6.14
C ILE A 204 -0.32 8.74 -6.74
N ILE A 205 -0.12 9.18 -7.96
CA ILE A 205 1.17 9.14 -8.68
C ILE A 205 1.42 10.54 -9.24
N GLU A 206 2.63 11.08 -9.06
CA GLU A 206 3.02 12.41 -9.56
C GLU A 206 2.03 13.52 -9.16
N ASN A 207 1.50 13.44 -7.94
CA ASN A 207 0.47 14.32 -7.38
C ASN A 207 -0.92 14.23 -8.05
N GLU A 208 -1.14 13.24 -8.93
CA GLU A 208 -2.42 13.00 -9.58
C GLU A 208 -3.13 11.80 -8.96
N SER A 209 -4.43 11.94 -8.66
CA SER A 209 -5.27 10.81 -8.27
C SER A 209 -5.46 9.89 -9.48
N VAL A 210 -4.94 8.66 -9.37
CA VAL A 210 -4.98 7.69 -10.47
C VAL A 210 -6.03 6.61 -10.27
N LEU A 211 -6.48 6.39 -9.03
CA LEU A 211 -7.54 5.44 -8.68
C LEU A 211 -8.12 5.81 -7.31
N ASP A 212 -9.44 5.65 -7.15
CA ASP A 212 -10.13 5.79 -5.86
C ASP A 212 -11.24 4.76 -5.70
N TYR A 213 -11.48 4.34 -4.47
CA TYR A 213 -12.50 3.40 -4.05
C TYR A 213 -12.80 3.55 -2.56
N GLU A 214 -13.82 2.82 -2.08
CA GLU A 214 -14.31 2.89 -0.70
C GLU A 214 -14.75 1.49 -0.21
N LYS A 215 -15.03 1.37 1.08
CA LYS A 215 -15.61 0.20 1.73
C LYS A 215 -14.92 -1.11 1.35
N PRO A 216 -13.61 -1.21 1.58
CA PRO A 216 -12.94 -2.49 1.46
C PRO A 216 -13.57 -3.48 2.41
N GLN A 217 -13.86 -4.70 1.92
CA GLN A 217 -14.49 -5.73 2.73
C GLN A 217 -13.92 -7.10 2.40
N ILE A 218 -13.88 -7.98 3.37
CA ILE A 218 -13.47 -9.37 3.16
C ILE A 218 -14.41 -10.02 2.14
N GLY A 219 -13.85 -10.74 1.17
CA GLY A 219 -14.62 -11.42 0.12
C GLY A 219 -13.73 -11.93 -0.99
N GLY A 220 -14.26 -12.77 -1.88
CA GLY A 220 -13.51 -13.29 -3.02
C GLY A 220 -12.42 -14.29 -2.67
N GLY A 221 -11.53 -14.50 -3.64
CA GLY A 221 -10.40 -15.42 -3.59
C GLY A 221 -9.04 -14.72 -3.55
N ASN A 222 -8.00 -15.40 -4.08
CA ASN A 222 -6.62 -14.90 -4.19
C ASN A 222 -5.96 -14.57 -2.82
N ALA A 223 -6.42 -15.23 -1.76
CA ALA A 223 -5.78 -15.36 -0.46
C ALA A 223 -6.16 -16.76 0.03
N SER A 224 -5.23 -17.73 -0.02
CA SER A 224 -5.54 -19.13 0.22
C SER A 224 -4.29 -19.94 0.66
N PRO A 225 -4.45 -20.95 1.54
CA PRO A 225 -5.64 -21.18 2.38
C PRO A 225 -5.82 -20.07 3.42
N THR A 226 -7.02 -19.89 3.95
CA THR A 226 -7.31 -18.90 5.01
C THR A 226 -7.97 -19.56 6.22
N ASP A 227 -7.78 -18.99 7.40
CA ASP A 227 -8.53 -19.37 8.59
C ASP A 227 -9.99 -18.89 8.45
N PRO A 228 -10.99 -19.81 8.54
CA PRO A 228 -12.40 -19.42 8.50
C PRO A 228 -12.83 -18.48 9.62
N ALA A 229 -12.09 -18.46 10.74
CA ALA A 229 -12.35 -17.51 11.82
C ALA A 229 -11.99 -16.06 11.43
N VAL A 230 -11.04 -15.90 10.50
CA VAL A 230 -10.59 -14.61 9.96
C VAL A 230 -11.34 -14.26 8.67
N LYS A 231 -11.49 -15.20 7.74
CA LYS A 231 -12.13 -15.02 6.43
C LYS A 231 -13.67 -15.00 6.57
N LYS A 232 -14.20 -13.88 7.06
CA LYS A 232 -15.64 -13.64 7.20
C LYS A 232 -16.11 -12.67 6.14
N ASP A 233 -16.63 -13.19 5.04
CA ASP A 233 -17.07 -12.38 3.90
C ASP A 233 -18.11 -11.32 4.28
N GLY A 234 -17.97 -10.12 3.72
CA GLY A 234 -18.78 -8.96 4.03
C GLY A 234 -18.30 -8.13 5.23
N THR A 235 -17.28 -8.58 5.97
CA THR A 235 -16.68 -7.76 7.04
C THR A 235 -15.93 -6.59 6.42
N VAL A 236 -16.34 -5.36 6.76
CA VAL A 236 -15.69 -4.13 6.31
C VAL A 236 -14.33 -3.97 7.01
N LEU A 237 -13.31 -3.62 6.24
CA LEU A 237 -11.97 -3.34 6.75
C LEU A 237 -11.81 -1.83 6.97
N THR A 238 -11.73 -1.42 8.24
CA THR A 238 -11.59 -0.02 8.63
C THR A 238 -10.17 0.36 9.04
N GLU A 239 -9.34 -0.66 9.30
CA GLU A 239 -7.94 -0.56 9.70
C GLU A 239 -7.19 -1.84 9.34
N GLY A 240 -5.89 -1.85 9.45
CA GLY A 240 -5.09 -3.05 9.31
C GLY A 240 -3.60 -2.77 9.21
N PHE A 241 -2.84 -3.85 9.02
CA PHE A 241 -1.40 -3.78 8.89
C PHE A 241 -0.98 -3.33 7.49
N ILE A 242 0.27 -2.90 7.38
CA ILE A 242 0.92 -2.54 6.12
C ILE A 242 2.00 -3.59 5.86
N ALA A 243 2.05 -4.11 4.62
CA ALA A 243 3.13 -5.00 4.24
C ALA A 243 3.66 -4.68 2.83
N ILE A 244 4.91 -5.10 2.58
CA ILE A 244 5.56 -5.07 1.27
C ILE A 244 5.61 -6.50 0.76
N GLN A 245 5.27 -6.68 -0.50
CA GLN A 245 5.22 -7.98 -1.15
C GLN A 245 6.62 -8.46 -1.62
N SER A 246 6.78 -9.77 -1.74
CA SER A 246 7.88 -10.47 -2.41
C SER A 246 7.27 -11.52 -3.33
N GLU A 247 7.38 -11.27 -4.65
CA GLU A 247 6.66 -12.03 -5.68
C GLU A 247 7.51 -12.30 -6.94
N THR A 248 8.80 -12.49 -6.78
CA THR A 248 9.80 -12.81 -7.81
C THR A 248 10.53 -11.63 -8.47
N ALA A 249 10.02 -10.40 -8.41
CA ALA A 249 10.68 -9.25 -9.03
C ALA A 249 11.61 -8.53 -8.05
N PRO A 250 12.92 -8.45 -8.30
CA PRO A 250 13.84 -7.69 -7.45
C PRO A 250 13.44 -6.21 -7.42
N THR A 251 13.28 -5.69 -6.20
CA THR A 251 12.78 -4.33 -5.97
C THR A 251 13.64 -3.62 -4.93
N ASP A 252 13.91 -2.34 -5.14
CA ASP A 252 14.49 -1.45 -4.14
C ASP A 252 13.44 -0.49 -3.61
N PHE A 253 13.45 -0.25 -2.31
CA PHE A 253 12.73 0.86 -1.67
C PHE A 253 13.74 1.76 -0.96
N ARG A 254 13.76 3.05 -1.29
CA ARG A 254 14.61 4.02 -0.60
C ARG A 254 13.86 4.80 0.48
N LYS A 255 12.52 4.77 0.43
CA LYS A 255 11.68 5.47 1.38
C LYS A 255 10.34 4.76 1.54
N ILE A 256 9.91 4.59 2.79
CA ILE A 256 8.56 4.18 3.17
C ILE A 256 8.22 5.01 4.39
N GLU A 257 7.29 5.94 4.23
CA GLU A 257 6.94 6.92 5.25
C GLU A 257 5.43 7.10 5.33
N LEU A 258 4.93 7.50 6.51
CA LEU A 258 3.51 7.62 6.78
C LEU A 258 3.23 8.86 7.61
N VAL A 259 2.16 9.58 7.28
CA VAL A 259 1.53 10.57 8.15
C VAL A 259 0.31 9.94 8.77
N ASN A 260 0.27 9.82 10.10
CA ASN A 260 -0.94 9.39 10.79
C ASN A 260 -1.94 10.56 10.81
N LEU A 261 -3.12 10.33 10.26
CA LEU A 261 -4.21 11.31 10.17
C LEU A 261 -5.28 11.08 11.25
N GLU A 262 -5.10 10.07 12.10
CA GLU A 262 -5.86 9.89 13.34
C GLU A 262 -5.04 10.40 14.53
N GLY A 263 -5.66 11.18 15.41
CA GLY A 263 -4.95 11.74 16.56
C GLY A 263 -5.73 12.83 17.30
N CYS A 264 -4.99 13.61 18.09
CA CYS A 264 -5.57 14.72 18.83
C CYS A 264 -5.86 15.93 17.93
N ALA A 265 -7.13 16.30 17.83
CA ALA A 265 -7.62 17.48 17.12
C ALA A 265 -8.01 18.64 18.07
N ASP A 266 -7.74 18.55 19.38
CA ASP A 266 -8.01 19.62 20.33
C ASP A 266 -6.85 20.64 20.32
N PRO A 267 -7.10 21.92 19.93
CA PRO A 267 -6.05 22.97 19.91
C PRO A 267 -5.42 23.27 21.27
N LYS A 268 -6.05 22.88 22.38
CA LYS A 268 -5.53 23.05 23.75
C LYS A 268 -4.52 21.97 24.14
N ALA A 269 -4.47 20.86 23.41
CA ALA A 269 -3.55 19.75 23.68
C ALA A 269 -2.13 20.07 23.20
N THR A 270 -1.12 19.55 23.90
CA THR A 270 0.30 19.75 23.55
C THR A 270 0.71 19.04 22.27
N ASN A 271 0.00 17.98 21.92
CA ASN A 271 0.20 17.19 20.71
C ASN A 271 -0.88 17.41 19.64
N TYR A 272 -1.56 18.57 19.68
CA TYR A 272 -2.46 18.98 18.62
C TYR A 272 -1.77 19.05 17.26
N ARG A 273 -2.46 18.57 16.22
CA ARG A 273 -2.03 18.69 14.83
C ARG A 273 -3.22 19.11 13.97
N SER A 274 -3.07 20.21 13.24
CA SER A 274 -4.15 20.78 12.41
C SER A 274 -4.54 19.92 11.20
N TYR A 275 -3.73 18.93 10.84
CA TYR A 275 -3.99 18.01 9.73
C TYR A 275 -4.71 16.72 10.12
N ILE A 276 -5.03 16.52 11.41
CA ILE A 276 -5.81 15.38 11.87
C ILE A 276 -7.22 15.45 11.28
N ILE A 277 -7.63 14.40 10.60
CA ILE A 277 -8.98 14.27 10.02
C ILE A 277 -9.87 13.33 10.83
N LYS A 278 -9.28 12.36 11.54
CA LYS A 278 -9.98 11.50 12.48
C LYS A 278 -9.60 11.88 13.91
N ALA A 279 -10.46 12.64 14.56
CA ALA A 279 -10.24 13.04 15.95
C ALA A 279 -10.33 11.83 16.89
N ASN A 280 -9.30 11.64 17.71
CA ASN A 280 -9.26 10.66 18.79
C ASN A 280 -8.85 11.36 20.09
N THR A 281 -9.83 11.71 20.90
CA THR A 281 -9.63 12.48 22.16
C THR A 281 -8.79 11.73 23.18
N ALA A 282 -8.79 10.39 23.16
CA ALA A 282 -7.97 9.57 24.03
C ALA A 282 -6.46 9.74 23.77
N MET A 283 -6.08 10.22 22.58
CA MET A 283 -4.69 10.49 22.21
C MET A 283 -4.25 11.89 22.63
N CYS A 284 -5.12 12.76 23.12
CA CYS A 284 -4.77 14.12 23.53
C CYS A 284 -3.93 14.15 24.81
N GLN A 285 -2.85 14.91 24.75
CA GLN A 285 -1.96 15.15 25.89
C GLN A 285 -2.08 16.60 26.35
N TYR A 286 -2.26 16.81 27.64
CA TYR A 286 -2.37 18.13 28.23
C TYR A 286 -1.23 18.37 29.21
N LYS A 287 -0.77 19.62 29.32
CA LYS A 287 0.12 19.99 30.42
C LYS A 287 -0.70 19.92 31.71
N TRP A 288 -0.27 19.16 32.68
CA TRP A 288 -0.79 19.24 34.03
C TRP A 288 -0.48 20.64 34.53
N GLY A 289 -1.46 21.35 35.05
CA GLY A 289 -1.26 22.70 35.59
C GLY A 289 -0.18 22.68 36.69
N SER A 290 0.80 23.56 36.52
CA SER A 290 1.75 23.94 37.58
C SER A 290 1.04 24.75 38.67
#